data_4f5ee8bea54a710fa7de4ceef244e18d
#
_entry.id   4f5ee8bea54a710fa7de4ceef244e18d
#
_cell.length_a   1.000
_cell.length_b   1.000
_cell.length_c   1.000
_cell.angle_alpha   90.00
_cell.angle_beta   90.00
_cell.angle_gamma   90.00
#
_symmetry.space_group_name_H-M   'P 1'
#
loop_
_entity.id
_entity.type
_entity.pdbx_description
1 polymer ?
#
loop_
_entity_poly.entity_id
_entity_poly.type
_entity_poly.pdbx_seq_one_letter_code
_entity_poly.pdbx_strand_id
1 'polypeptide(L)'
;MLCLIAFSCGTVRHSSNSADATLADSLWTYGQTHPDGFTINIGTWTEPTEGIAVAYEGESYTERSALEGVIVHSRSHGGHVGGWRGPDSRKYYFESVRLFPEDSLGAAINFGKANHQDAVYKLSTGQEIRLIEDVEFVSPTNLIIMYDAEVGKEALMQAVKDYGAELLYDYSIIPGIAIKIPEGKHILEAIEYFNQVQGVTAVERDHIYHLTDPVKPRLDVM
;
A
#
# COMPACT_ATOMS: atom_id res chain seq x y z
N MET A 1 -27.83 -1.07 -58.73
CA MET A 1 -26.37 -1.10 -58.64
C MET A 1 -26.02 -0.87 -57.17
N LEU A 2 -25.85 -1.99 -56.47
CA LEU A 2 -25.64 -2.05 -55.01
C LEU A 2 -24.15 -2.13 -54.75
N CYS A 3 -23.59 -1.10 -54.12
CA CYS A 3 -22.18 -1.08 -53.78
C CYS A 3 -22.01 -1.64 -52.34
N LEU A 4 -21.49 -2.84 -52.23
CA LEU A 4 -21.10 -3.46 -50.95
C LEU A 4 -19.75 -2.90 -50.56
N ILE A 5 -19.73 -2.12 -49.46
CA ILE A 5 -18.50 -1.70 -48.78
C ILE A 5 -18.15 -2.81 -47.77
N ALA A 6 -17.11 -3.55 -48.03
CA ALA A 6 -16.54 -4.52 -47.13
C ALA A 6 -15.70 -3.76 -46.09
N PHE A 7 -16.14 -3.72 -44.82
CA PHE A 7 -15.31 -3.32 -43.68
C PHE A 7 -14.30 -4.42 -43.39
N SER A 8 -13.05 -4.16 -43.75
CA SER A 8 -11.92 -4.98 -43.33
C SER A 8 -11.60 -4.64 -41.87
N CYS A 9 -11.93 -5.56 -40.98
CA CYS A 9 -11.51 -5.50 -39.59
C CYS A 9 -10.01 -5.81 -39.55
N GLY A 10 -9.18 -4.76 -39.57
CA GLY A 10 -7.74 -4.87 -39.39
C GLY A 10 -7.42 -5.22 -37.97
N THR A 11 -7.10 -6.47 -37.70
CA THR A 11 -6.43 -6.91 -36.46
C THR A 11 -5.08 -6.21 -36.41
N VAL A 12 -4.94 -5.22 -35.54
CA VAL A 12 -3.64 -4.60 -35.21
C VAL A 12 -2.82 -5.67 -34.51
N ARG A 13 -1.99 -6.38 -35.27
CA ARG A 13 -0.93 -7.22 -34.71
C ARG A 13 0.12 -6.25 -34.17
N HIS A 14 0.17 -6.09 -32.83
CA HIS A 14 1.36 -5.55 -32.19
C HIS A 14 2.53 -6.46 -32.58
N SER A 15 3.43 -5.97 -33.42
CA SER A 15 4.71 -6.63 -33.63
C SER A 15 5.48 -6.52 -32.32
N SER A 16 5.55 -7.60 -31.56
CA SER A 16 6.41 -7.68 -30.37
C SER A 16 7.84 -7.34 -30.82
N ASN A 17 8.43 -6.35 -30.16
CA ASN A 17 9.83 -6.04 -30.36
C ASN A 17 10.63 -7.23 -29.80
N SER A 18 11.56 -7.80 -30.58
CA SER A 18 12.35 -8.97 -30.14
C SER A 18 13.09 -8.72 -28.81
N ALA A 19 13.42 -7.47 -28.53
CA ALA A 19 14.02 -7.05 -27.26
C ALA A 19 13.04 -7.17 -26.08
N ASP A 20 11.74 -6.87 -26.27
CA ASP A 20 10.73 -7.01 -25.24
C ASP A 20 10.40 -8.46 -24.94
N ALA A 21 10.39 -9.31 -25.95
CA ALA A 21 10.24 -10.74 -25.76
C ALA A 21 11.40 -11.35 -24.95
N THR A 22 12.64 -10.95 -25.23
CA THR A 22 13.82 -11.40 -24.47
C THR A 22 13.79 -10.90 -23.02
N LEU A 23 13.38 -9.64 -22.81
CA LEU A 23 13.23 -9.07 -21.48
C LEU A 23 12.11 -9.76 -20.68
N ALA A 24 11.01 -10.10 -21.32
CA ALA A 24 9.91 -10.86 -20.73
C ALA A 24 10.37 -12.27 -20.29
N ASP A 25 11.21 -12.95 -21.08
CA ASP A 25 11.81 -14.23 -20.68
C ASP A 25 12.71 -14.08 -19.46
N SER A 26 13.49 -13.00 -19.41
CA SER A 26 14.37 -12.70 -18.29
C SER A 26 13.56 -12.42 -17.02
N LEU A 27 12.52 -11.59 -17.08
CA LEU A 27 11.62 -11.30 -15.95
C LEU A 27 10.89 -12.55 -15.47
N TRP A 28 10.40 -13.36 -16.41
CA TRP A 28 9.75 -14.62 -16.06
C TRP A 28 10.67 -15.54 -15.27
N THR A 29 11.89 -15.74 -15.75
CA THR A 29 12.89 -16.55 -15.08
C THR A 29 13.29 -15.96 -13.72
N TYR A 30 13.41 -14.63 -13.64
CA TYR A 30 13.74 -13.91 -12.42
C TYR A 30 12.68 -14.16 -11.33
N GLY A 31 11.39 -14.03 -11.65
CA GLY A 31 10.31 -14.32 -10.73
C GLY A 31 10.31 -15.75 -10.20
N GLN A 32 10.73 -16.73 -11.00
CA GLN A 32 10.81 -18.12 -10.53
C GLN A 32 11.91 -18.34 -9.46
N THR A 33 12.95 -17.48 -9.45
CA THR A 33 14.05 -17.55 -8.50
C THR A 33 13.89 -16.62 -7.30
N HIS A 34 12.84 -15.76 -7.30
CA HIS A 34 12.52 -14.80 -6.24
C HIS A 34 11.12 -15.06 -5.67
N PRO A 35 10.93 -16.16 -4.94
CA PRO A 35 9.60 -16.57 -4.44
C PRO A 35 9.00 -15.57 -3.45
N ASP A 36 9.83 -14.78 -2.76
CA ASP A 36 9.41 -13.78 -1.76
C ASP A 36 9.02 -12.43 -2.40
N GLY A 37 9.16 -12.33 -3.73
CA GLY A 37 8.87 -11.12 -4.48
C GLY A 37 10.13 -10.29 -4.81
N PHE A 38 9.96 -9.30 -5.69
CA PHE A 38 10.99 -8.36 -6.10
C PHE A 38 10.40 -7.06 -6.63
N THR A 39 11.21 -6.01 -6.66
CA THR A 39 11.00 -4.82 -7.48
C THR A 39 12.29 -4.55 -8.24
N ILE A 40 12.23 -4.49 -9.57
CA ILE A 40 13.42 -4.31 -10.42
C ILE A 40 13.24 -3.18 -11.43
N ASN A 41 14.27 -2.38 -11.64
CA ASN A 41 14.31 -1.44 -12.77
C ASN A 41 14.73 -2.20 -14.03
N ILE A 42 13.86 -2.28 -15.03
CA ILE A 42 14.07 -3.05 -16.24
C ILE A 42 15.09 -2.44 -17.22
N GLY A 43 15.43 -1.15 -17.07
CA GLY A 43 16.45 -0.48 -17.88
C GLY A 43 17.86 -0.74 -17.38
N THR A 44 18.06 -0.79 -16.06
CA THR A 44 19.37 -1.00 -15.42
C THR A 44 19.55 -2.41 -14.88
N TRP A 45 18.49 -3.19 -14.78
CA TRP A 45 18.44 -4.53 -14.17
C TRP A 45 18.93 -4.51 -12.72
N THR A 46 18.49 -3.52 -11.95
CA THR A 46 18.85 -3.35 -10.54
C THR A 46 17.62 -3.29 -9.66
N GLU A 47 17.69 -3.87 -8.47
CA GLU A 47 16.66 -3.75 -7.45
C GLU A 47 16.92 -2.50 -6.61
N PRO A 48 15.94 -1.59 -6.48
CA PRO A 48 16.02 -0.49 -5.54
C PRO A 48 15.93 -1.03 -4.10
N THR A 49 16.77 -0.51 -3.22
CA THR A 49 16.81 -0.89 -1.79
C THR A 49 16.06 0.08 -0.90
N GLU A 50 15.61 1.21 -1.44
CA GLU A 50 14.89 2.27 -0.73
C GLU A 50 13.69 2.71 -1.55
N GLY A 51 12.71 3.30 -0.85
CA GLY A 51 11.48 3.81 -1.43
C GLY A 51 10.27 2.91 -1.16
N ILE A 52 9.12 3.36 -1.67
CA ILE A 52 7.85 2.67 -1.50
C ILE A 52 7.36 2.24 -2.88
N ALA A 53 7.27 0.94 -3.09
CA ALA A 53 6.80 0.33 -4.32
C ALA A 53 5.27 0.22 -4.30
N VAL A 54 4.62 0.70 -5.35
CA VAL A 54 3.16 0.64 -5.52
C VAL A 54 2.83 0.23 -6.95
N ALA A 55 2.03 -0.81 -7.12
CA ALA A 55 1.59 -1.24 -8.44
C ALA A 55 0.58 -0.24 -9.04
N TYR A 56 0.60 -0.16 -10.38
CA TYR A 56 -0.44 0.54 -11.13
C TYR A 56 -1.71 -0.29 -11.20
N GLU A 57 -2.87 0.37 -11.40
CA GLU A 57 -4.10 -0.30 -11.73
C GLU A 57 -3.92 -1.15 -13.00
N GLY A 58 -4.41 -2.35 -12.95
CA GLY A 58 -4.35 -3.30 -14.04
C GLY A 58 -4.53 -4.71 -13.53
N GLU A 59 -4.69 -5.64 -14.46
CA GLU A 59 -4.70 -7.04 -14.11
C GLU A 59 -3.28 -7.46 -13.68
N SER A 60 -3.19 -8.11 -12.55
CA SER A 60 -1.98 -8.80 -12.12
C SER A 60 -1.71 -9.95 -13.09
N TYR A 61 -0.67 -9.84 -13.86
CA TYR A 61 -0.38 -10.79 -14.92
C TYR A 61 0.33 -12.02 -14.38
N THR A 62 -0.23 -13.18 -14.64
CA THR A 62 0.29 -14.47 -14.16
C THR A 62 0.89 -15.32 -15.26
N GLU A 63 0.87 -14.84 -16.50
CA GLU A 63 1.33 -15.56 -17.67
C GLU A 63 2.49 -14.83 -18.35
N ARG A 64 3.48 -15.59 -18.80
CA ARG A 64 4.65 -15.05 -19.52
C ARG A 64 4.24 -14.20 -20.72
N SER A 65 3.20 -14.59 -21.45
CA SER A 65 2.71 -13.89 -22.64
C SER A 65 2.23 -12.45 -22.37
N ALA A 66 1.82 -12.14 -21.14
CA ALA A 66 1.35 -10.82 -20.74
C ALA A 66 2.48 -9.87 -20.32
N LEU A 67 3.70 -10.39 -20.04
CA LEU A 67 4.82 -9.58 -19.55
C LEU A 67 5.29 -8.49 -20.53
N GLU A 68 5.12 -8.68 -21.83
CA GLU A 68 5.43 -7.65 -22.82
C GLU A 68 4.60 -6.39 -22.61
N GLY A 69 3.32 -6.54 -22.23
CA GLY A 69 2.44 -5.42 -21.86
C GLY A 69 2.91 -4.70 -20.59
N VAL A 70 3.30 -5.45 -19.56
CA VAL A 70 3.87 -4.92 -18.32
C VAL A 70 5.14 -4.12 -18.60
N ILE A 71 6.03 -4.63 -19.45
CA ILE A 71 7.29 -3.97 -19.85
C ILE A 71 7.00 -2.64 -20.56
N VAL A 72 6.09 -2.66 -21.53
CA VAL A 72 5.72 -1.45 -22.28
C VAL A 72 5.15 -0.39 -21.36
N HIS A 73 4.23 -0.77 -20.47
CA HIS A 73 3.64 0.13 -19.48
C HIS A 73 4.71 0.67 -18.53
N SER A 74 5.53 -0.19 -17.96
CA SER A 74 6.59 0.17 -17.02
C SER A 74 7.57 1.19 -17.60
N ARG A 75 8.00 1.05 -18.86
CA ARG A 75 8.93 1.99 -19.51
C ARG A 75 8.41 3.42 -19.56
N SER A 76 7.12 3.60 -19.74
CA SER A 76 6.50 4.93 -19.73
C SER A 76 6.21 5.47 -18.33
N HIS A 77 6.41 4.66 -17.27
CA HIS A 77 6.05 4.94 -15.89
C HIS A 77 7.21 4.75 -14.89
N GLY A 78 8.43 5.02 -15.28
CA GLY A 78 9.60 4.99 -14.39
C GLY A 78 10.44 3.71 -14.46
N GLY A 79 10.03 2.73 -15.28
CA GLY A 79 10.84 1.56 -15.61
C GLY A 79 10.94 0.49 -14.54
N HIS A 80 10.03 0.45 -13.55
CA HIS A 80 10.03 -0.59 -12.51
C HIS A 80 8.95 -1.63 -12.75
N VAL A 81 9.33 -2.90 -12.56
CA VAL A 81 8.43 -4.05 -12.54
C VAL A 81 8.53 -4.72 -11.18
N GLY A 82 7.40 -5.00 -10.58
CA GLY A 82 7.26 -5.82 -9.40
C GLY A 82 6.83 -7.24 -9.73
N GLY A 83 7.21 -8.17 -8.87
CA GLY A 83 6.72 -9.54 -8.91
C GLY A 83 6.49 -10.06 -7.52
N TRP A 84 5.42 -10.83 -7.31
CA TRP A 84 5.07 -11.40 -6.01
C TRP A 84 4.22 -12.65 -6.14
N ARG A 85 4.21 -13.46 -5.09
CA ARG A 85 3.40 -14.68 -5.01
C ARG A 85 2.22 -14.45 -4.09
N GLY A 86 1.00 -14.60 -4.61
CA GLY A 86 -0.21 -14.49 -3.80
C GLY A 86 -0.27 -15.57 -2.71
N PRO A 87 -0.79 -15.23 -1.50
CA PRO A 87 -0.80 -16.13 -0.34
C PRO A 87 -1.58 -17.42 -0.58
N ASP A 88 -2.68 -17.35 -1.32
CA ASP A 88 -3.58 -18.47 -1.57
C ASP A 88 -3.40 -19.10 -2.95
N SER A 89 -2.45 -18.63 -3.74
CA SER A 89 -2.24 -19.07 -5.10
C SER A 89 -0.83 -19.62 -5.32
N ARG A 90 -0.74 -20.65 -6.15
CA ARG A 90 0.56 -21.10 -6.70
C ARG A 90 1.05 -20.15 -7.81
N LYS A 91 0.30 -19.07 -8.08
CA LYS A 91 0.57 -18.14 -9.17
C LYS A 91 1.51 -17.05 -8.71
N TYR A 92 2.39 -16.68 -9.60
CA TYR A 92 3.27 -15.55 -9.47
C TYR A 92 2.70 -14.38 -10.30
N TYR A 93 2.62 -13.21 -9.70
CA TYR A 93 2.05 -12.02 -10.31
C TYR A 93 3.16 -11.05 -10.72
N PHE A 94 2.99 -10.39 -11.85
CA PHE A 94 3.89 -9.36 -12.36
C PHE A 94 3.10 -8.09 -12.63
N GLU A 95 3.65 -6.95 -12.24
CA GLU A 95 2.97 -5.65 -12.28
C GLU A 95 3.94 -4.55 -12.64
N SER A 96 3.45 -3.53 -13.35
CA SER A 96 4.18 -2.28 -13.48
C SER A 96 4.11 -1.51 -12.16
N VAL A 97 5.23 -0.99 -11.68
CA VAL A 97 5.36 -0.40 -10.34
C VAL A 97 5.83 1.04 -10.44
N ARG A 98 5.21 1.91 -9.66
CA ARG A 98 5.72 3.24 -9.35
C ARG A 98 6.51 3.20 -8.05
N LEU A 99 7.71 3.79 -8.07
CA LEU A 99 8.52 3.96 -6.88
C LEU A 99 8.33 5.39 -6.34
N PHE A 100 7.96 5.51 -5.08
CA PHE A 100 7.86 6.77 -4.35
C PHE A 100 9.07 6.94 -3.43
N PRO A 101 9.49 8.19 -3.14
CA PRO A 101 10.44 8.45 -2.08
C PRO A 101 9.96 7.89 -0.74
N GLU A 102 10.88 7.50 0.12
CA GLU A 102 10.59 6.85 1.39
C GLU A 102 9.81 7.74 2.38
N ASP A 103 10.03 9.04 2.32
CA ASP A 103 9.34 10.07 3.11
C ASP A 103 7.96 10.44 2.55
N SER A 104 7.53 9.82 1.46
CA SER A 104 6.29 10.13 0.74
C SER A 104 5.21 9.05 0.93
N LEU A 105 5.14 8.44 2.12
CA LEU A 105 4.20 7.35 2.41
C LEU A 105 2.74 7.75 2.13
N GLY A 106 2.31 8.94 2.54
CA GLY A 106 0.95 9.41 2.26
C GLY A 106 0.62 9.48 0.77
N ALA A 107 1.57 9.94 -0.06
CA ALA A 107 1.40 9.97 -1.52
C ALA A 107 1.35 8.56 -2.12
N ALA A 108 2.18 7.64 -1.64
CA ALA A 108 2.19 6.24 -2.06
C ALA A 108 0.85 5.54 -1.72
N ILE A 109 0.34 5.75 -0.52
CA ILE A 109 -0.96 5.22 -0.07
C ILE A 109 -2.12 5.77 -0.93
N ASN A 110 -2.16 7.07 -1.16
CA ASN A 110 -3.20 7.69 -1.99
C ASN A 110 -3.14 7.15 -3.43
N PHE A 111 -1.95 6.98 -3.96
CA PHE A 111 -1.76 6.38 -5.28
C PHE A 111 -2.21 4.92 -5.30
N GLY A 112 -1.84 4.12 -4.29
CA GLY A 112 -2.27 2.73 -4.17
C GLY A 112 -3.79 2.59 -4.11
N LYS A 113 -4.46 3.40 -3.29
CA LYS A 113 -5.93 3.43 -3.22
C LYS A 113 -6.58 3.81 -4.55
N ALA A 114 -6.04 4.84 -5.25
CA ALA A 114 -6.51 5.26 -6.57
C ALA A 114 -6.29 4.19 -7.66
N ASN A 115 -5.34 3.29 -7.45
CA ASN A 115 -5.03 2.16 -8.34
C ASN A 115 -5.57 0.82 -7.80
N HIS A 116 -6.52 0.84 -6.86
CA HIS A 116 -7.20 -0.33 -6.29
C HIS A 116 -6.24 -1.41 -5.76
N GLN A 117 -5.11 -0.98 -5.19
CA GLN A 117 -4.13 -1.89 -4.62
C GLN A 117 -4.50 -2.28 -3.20
N ASP A 118 -4.21 -3.53 -2.82
CA ASP A 118 -4.44 -4.04 -1.48
C ASP A 118 -3.37 -3.57 -0.49
N ALA A 119 -2.16 -3.29 -0.98
CA ALA A 119 -1.02 -2.88 -0.17
C ALA A 119 -0.02 -2.03 -0.96
N VAL A 120 0.87 -1.35 -0.23
CA VAL A 120 2.12 -0.78 -0.73
C VAL A 120 3.29 -1.44 -0.01
N TYR A 121 4.48 -1.44 -0.60
CA TYR A 121 5.63 -2.15 -0.05
C TYR A 121 6.80 -1.21 0.18
N LYS A 122 7.27 -1.13 1.44
CA LYS A 122 8.43 -0.32 1.84
C LYS A 122 9.70 -1.13 1.67
N LEU A 123 10.54 -0.76 0.69
CA LEU A 123 11.68 -1.55 0.27
C LEU A 123 12.80 -1.63 1.33
N SER A 124 13.06 -0.52 2.04
CA SER A 124 14.14 -0.46 3.05
C SER A 124 13.93 -1.41 4.24
N THR A 125 12.68 -1.68 4.58
CA THR A 125 12.31 -2.51 5.75
C THR A 125 11.72 -3.85 5.37
N GLY A 126 11.36 -4.07 4.10
CA GLY A 126 10.62 -5.24 3.66
C GLY A 126 9.18 -5.28 4.18
N GLN A 127 8.61 -4.13 4.54
CA GLN A 127 7.30 -4.06 5.16
C GLN A 127 6.19 -3.89 4.11
N GLU A 128 5.21 -4.79 4.15
CA GLU A 128 3.91 -4.61 3.49
C GLU A 128 3.02 -3.70 4.34
N ILE A 129 2.47 -2.65 3.74
CA ILE A 129 1.52 -1.72 4.36
C ILE A 129 0.19 -1.89 3.67
N ARG A 130 -0.77 -2.52 4.33
CA ARG A 130 -2.09 -2.83 3.77
C ARG A 130 -2.95 -1.57 3.63
N LEU A 131 -3.59 -1.43 2.49
CA LEU A 131 -4.48 -0.31 2.16
C LEU A 131 -5.96 -0.65 2.35
N ILE A 132 -6.27 -1.96 2.32
CA ILE A 132 -7.59 -2.46 2.68
C ILE A 132 -7.58 -2.56 4.20
N GLU A 133 -8.28 -1.65 4.81
CA GLU A 133 -8.51 -1.67 6.24
C GLU A 133 -9.77 -2.47 6.51
N ASP A 134 -9.77 -3.29 7.57
CA ASP A 134 -11.00 -3.68 8.26
C ASP A 134 -11.59 -2.41 8.89
N VAL A 135 -12.22 -1.59 8.04
CA VAL A 135 -12.64 -0.20 8.35
C VAL A 135 -13.77 -0.17 9.39
N GLU A 136 -14.35 -1.33 9.70
CA GLU A 136 -15.57 -1.40 10.49
C GLU A 136 -15.36 -1.10 11.99
N PHE A 137 -14.12 -1.23 12.50
CA PHE A 137 -13.84 -1.14 13.93
C PHE A 137 -12.72 -0.20 14.35
N VAL A 138 -12.10 0.54 13.42
CA VAL A 138 -11.00 1.48 13.76
C VAL A 138 -11.22 2.87 13.17
N SER A 139 -10.83 3.89 13.93
CA SER A 139 -10.95 5.27 13.48
C SER A 139 -10.00 5.57 12.31
N PRO A 140 -10.49 6.21 11.24
CA PRO A 140 -9.64 6.65 10.14
C PRO A 140 -8.79 7.89 10.48
N THR A 141 -9.08 8.57 11.60
CA THR A 141 -8.47 9.86 11.94
C THR A 141 -7.93 9.97 13.35
N ASN A 142 -8.30 9.04 14.26
CA ASN A 142 -7.91 9.14 15.66
C ASN A 142 -6.83 8.13 16.00
N LEU A 143 -5.85 8.58 16.77
CA LEU A 143 -4.76 7.76 17.31
C LEU A 143 -4.79 7.80 18.84
N ILE A 144 -4.45 6.67 19.45
CA ILE A 144 -4.08 6.57 20.86
C ILE A 144 -2.57 6.41 20.91
N ILE A 145 -1.89 7.30 21.63
CA ILE A 145 -0.44 7.33 21.74
C ILE A 145 -0.04 7.12 23.19
N MET A 146 0.69 6.06 23.45
CA MET A 146 1.26 5.76 24.76
C MET A 146 2.68 6.31 24.84
N TYR A 147 3.09 6.79 26.02
CA TYR A 147 4.43 7.31 26.25
C TYR A 147 5.00 6.78 27.56
N ASP A 148 6.33 6.82 27.66
CA ASP A 148 7.05 6.47 28.89
C ASP A 148 6.85 7.58 29.94
N ALA A 149 6.26 7.22 31.08
CA ALA A 149 5.98 8.16 32.17
C ALA A 149 7.27 8.76 32.79
N GLU A 150 8.42 8.05 32.70
CA GLU A 150 9.71 8.57 33.22
C GLU A 150 10.30 9.61 32.25
N VAL A 151 10.06 9.48 30.96
CA VAL A 151 10.50 10.46 29.93
C VAL A 151 9.56 11.68 29.90
N GLY A 152 8.28 11.47 30.21
CA GLY A 152 7.25 12.51 30.17
C GLY A 152 6.65 12.70 28.77
N LYS A 153 5.71 13.63 28.67
CA LYS A 153 4.95 13.89 27.44
C LYS A 153 5.32 15.17 26.70
N GLU A 154 6.30 15.89 27.14
CA GLU A 154 6.64 17.21 26.60
C GLU A 154 7.02 17.15 25.11
N ALA A 155 7.89 16.19 24.74
CA ALA A 155 8.27 15.96 23.34
C ALA A 155 7.08 15.54 22.50
N LEU A 156 6.22 14.67 23.02
CA LEU A 156 5.00 14.23 22.34
C LEU A 156 4.02 15.39 22.13
N MET A 157 3.80 16.21 23.13
CA MET A 157 2.90 17.38 23.01
C MET A 157 3.42 18.42 22.02
N GLN A 158 4.74 18.60 21.94
CA GLN A 158 5.33 19.44 20.90
C GLN A 158 5.12 18.83 19.51
N ALA A 159 5.34 17.53 19.37
CA ALA A 159 5.11 16.81 18.10
C ALA A 159 3.65 16.87 17.64
N VAL A 160 2.68 16.75 18.56
CA VAL A 160 1.24 16.93 18.26
C VAL A 160 0.97 18.31 17.66
N LYS A 161 1.56 19.36 18.24
CA LYS A 161 1.43 20.73 17.74
C LYS A 161 2.10 20.91 16.39
N ASP A 162 3.32 20.39 16.21
CA ASP A 162 4.09 20.53 14.97
C ASP A 162 3.45 19.77 13.81
N TYR A 163 2.83 18.61 14.08
CA TYR A 163 2.06 17.84 13.12
C TYR A 163 0.74 18.52 12.72
N GLY A 164 0.25 19.43 13.57
CA GLY A 164 -1.05 20.08 13.42
C GLY A 164 -2.22 19.19 13.87
N ALA A 165 -1.97 18.19 14.71
CA ALA A 165 -3.00 17.32 15.24
C ALA A 165 -3.75 17.99 16.41
N GLU A 166 -5.02 17.60 16.59
CA GLU A 166 -5.87 18.03 17.68
C GLU A 166 -5.76 17.05 18.85
N LEU A 167 -5.48 17.55 20.06
CA LEU A 167 -5.55 16.74 21.27
C LEU A 167 -7.02 16.51 21.63
N LEU A 168 -7.49 15.25 21.57
CA LEU A 168 -8.84 14.87 21.94
C LEU A 168 -8.94 14.57 23.43
N TYR A 169 -7.98 13.85 23.97
CA TYR A 169 -7.99 13.43 25.36
C TYR A 169 -6.57 13.23 25.92
N ASP A 170 -6.37 13.58 27.18
CA ASP A 170 -5.15 13.33 27.95
C ASP A 170 -5.51 12.41 29.12
N TYR A 171 -5.05 11.15 29.06
CA TYR A 171 -5.44 10.14 30.03
C TYR A 171 -4.79 10.41 31.40
N SER A 172 -5.60 10.40 32.44
CA SER A 172 -5.13 10.68 33.81
C SER A 172 -4.63 9.44 34.55
N ILE A 173 -4.99 8.24 34.09
CA ILE A 173 -4.72 6.97 34.77
C ILE A 173 -3.56 6.22 34.13
N ILE A 174 -3.36 6.42 32.83
CA ILE A 174 -2.30 5.79 32.04
C ILE A 174 -1.50 6.86 31.31
N PRO A 175 -0.18 6.65 31.06
CA PRO A 175 0.64 7.60 30.31
C PRO A 175 0.30 7.52 28.81
N GLY A 176 -0.77 8.18 28.43
CA GLY A 176 -1.27 8.16 27.05
C GLY A 176 -2.13 9.37 26.72
N ILE A 177 -2.24 9.65 25.43
CA ILE A 177 -3.13 10.68 24.87
C ILE A 177 -3.91 10.13 23.69
N ALA A 178 -5.08 10.71 23.42
CA ALA A 178 -5.80 10.51 22.16
C ALA A 178 -5.73 11.78 21.32
N ILE A 179 -5.43 11.65 20.04
CA ILE A 179 -5.34 12.77 19.11
C ILE A 179 -6.17 12.49 17.85
N LYS A 180 -6.55 13.57 17.15
CA LYS A 180 -7.11 13.53 15.81
C LYS A 180 -6.11 14.15 14.84
N ILE A 181 -5.81 13.43 13.76
CA ILE A 181 -4.92 13.94 12.71
C ILE A 181 -5.63 15.00 11.87
N PRO A 182 -4.89 15.98 11.29
CA PRO A 182 -5.48 17.01 10.46
C PRO A 182 -6.07 16.42 9.17
N GLU A 183 -7.07 17.13 8.64
CA GLU A 183 -7.71 16.78 7.37
C GLU A 183 -6.66 16.76 6.24
N GLY A 184 -6.76 15.76 5.37
CA GLY A 184 -5.83 15.56 4.24
C GLY A 184 -4.54 14.81 4.60
N LYS A 185 -4.30 14.52 5.87
CA LYS A 185 -3.21 13.62 6.32
C LYS A 185 -3.70 12.17 6.38
N HIS A 186 -2.78 11.24 6.17
CA HIS A 186 -3.11 9.81 6.23
C HIS A 186 -2.73 9.22 7.59
N ILE A 187 -3.59 8.35 8.15
CA ILE A 187 -3.41 7.80 9.50
C ILE A 187 -2.09 7.01 9.65
N LEU A 188 -1.68 6.26 8.61
CA LEU A 188 -0.42 5.50 8.65
C LEU A 188 0.81 6.40 8.63
N GLU A 189 0.77 7.53 7.90
CA GLU A 189 1.82 8.56 7.94
C GLU A 189 1.94 9.16 9.34
N ALA A 190 0.81 9.41 9.99
CA ALA A 190 0.79 9.90 11.36
C ALA A 190 1.37 8.88 12.34
N ILE A 191 1.03 7.60 12.21
CA ILE A 191 1.59 6.52 13.04
C ILE A 191 3.11 6.47 12.89
N GLU A 192 3.64 6.53 11.66
CA GLU A 192 5.07 6.53 11.42
C GLU A 192 5.75 7.77 12.04
N TYR A 193 5.16 8.95 11.87
CA TYR A 193 5.68 10.18 12.46
C TYR A 193 5.75 10.11 13.99
N PHE A 194 4.66 9.72 14.65
CA PHE A 194 4.61 9.71 16.12
C PHE A 194 5.45 8.58 16.74
N ASN A 195 5.64 7.44 16.05
CA ASN A 195 6.55 6.39 16.51
C ASN A 195 8.02 6.82 16.59
N GLN A 196 8.41 7.91 15.93
CA GLN A 196 9.78 8.44 15.97
C GLN A 196 9.97 9.46 17.11
N VAL A 197 8.90 9.85 17.81
CA VAL A 197 8.96 10.84 18.88
C VAL A 197 9.59 10.24 20.13
N GLN A 198 10.53 10.95 20.72
CA GLN A 198 11.20 10.51 21.94
C GLN A 198 10.19 10.25 23.06
N GLY A 199 10.30 9.11 23.71
CA GLY A 199 9.45 8.70 24.83
C GLY A 199 8.13 8.04 24.40
N VAL A 200 7.77 8.02 23.13
CA VAL A 200 6.61 7.26 22.64
C VAL A 200 6.91 5.77 22.70
N THR A 201 5.99 4.99 23.25
CA THR A 201 6.12 3.55 23.45
C THR A 201 5.17 2.74 22.53
N ALA A 202 4.03 3.33 22.16
CA ALA A 202 3.09 2.74 21.20
C ALA A 202 2.23 3.82 20.54
N VAL A 203 1.90 3.61 19.27
CA VAL A 203 0.95 4.42 18.51
C VAL A 203 -0.04 3.47 17.86
N GLU A 204 -1.31 3.56 18.24
CA GLU A 204 -2.37 2.68 17.78
C GLU A 204 -3.56 3.49 17.26
N ARG A 205 -4.32 2.90 16.37
CA ARG A 205 -5.59 3.49 15.91
C ARG A 205 -6.64 3.33 16.99
N ASP A 206 -7.44 4.35 17.20
CA ASP A 206 -8.57 4.30 18.10
C ASP A 206 -9.64 3.32 17.58
N HIS A 207 -10.10 2.42 18.44
CA HIS A 207 -11.13 1.43 18.10
C HIS A 207 -12.53 2.00 18.25
N ILE A 208 -13.35 1.79 17.24
CA ILE A 208 -14.78 2.16 17.26
C ILE A 208 -15.57 0.95 17.71
N TYR A 209 -16.17 1.04 18.89
CA TYR A 209 -17.11 0.02 19.39
C TYR A 209 -18.53 0.48 19.19
N HIS A 210 -19.32 -0.28 18.43
CA HIS A 210 -20.76 -0.10 18.38
C HIS A 210 -21.37 -0.79 19.59
N LEU A 211 -21.99 -0.01 20.47
CA LEU A 211 -22.81 -0.59 21.55
C LEU A 211 -24.01 -1.25 20.88
N THR A 212 -23.97 -2.56 20.70
CA THR A 212 -25.17 -3.33 20.36
C THR A 212 -26.15 -3.27 21.51
N ASP A 213 -27.44 -3.12 21.22
CA ASP A 213 -28.50 -3.22 22.23
C ASP A 213 -28.26 -4.45 23.11
N PRO A 214 -28.43 -4.35 24.44
CA PRO A 214 -28.21 -5.47 25.32
C PRO A 214 -29.08 -6.64 24.87
N VAL A 215 -28.43 -7.77 24.61
CA VAL A 215 -29.09 -9.02 24.22
C VAL A 215 -30.16 -9.28 25.29
N LYS A 216 -31.44 -9.12 24.92
CA LYS A 216 -32.53 -9.49 25.81
C LYS A 216 -32.34 -10.95 26.18
N PRO A 217 -32.24 -11.29 27.49
CA PRO A 217 -32.12 -12.68 27.89
C PRO A 217 -33.32 -13.45 27.33
N ARG A 218 -33.05 -14.52 26.57
CA ARG A 218 -34.09 -15.46 26.17
C ARG A 218 -34.72 -16.01 27.46
N LEU A 219 -35.91 -15.57 27.78
CA LEU A 219 -36.75 -16.25 28.75
C LEU A 219 -37.17 -17.57 28.07
N ASP A 220 -36.45 -18.64 28.36
CA ASP A 220 -36.90 -19.98 28.04
C ASP A 220 -38.15 -20.19 28.89
N VAL A 221 -39.30 -20.15 28.22
CA VAL A 221 -40.59 -20.52 28.82
C VAL A 221 -40.56 -22.05 28.99
N MET A 222 -40.50 -22.48 30.23
CA MET A 222 -40.74 -23.86 30.63
C MET A 222 -42.19 -24.27 30.33
#